data_b7609413b4a7078a92591256f3fd60b8
#
_entry.id   b7609413b4a7078a92591256f3fd60b8
#
_cell.length_a   1.000
_cell.length_b   1.000
_cell.length_c   1.000
_cell.angle_alpha   90.00
_cell.angle_beta   90.00
_cell.angle_gamma   90.00
#
_symmetry.space_group_name_H-M   'P 1'
#
loop_
_entity.id
_entity.type
_entity.pdbx_description
1 polymer ?
#
loop_
_entity_poly.entity_id
_entity_poly.type
_entity_poly.pdbx_seq_one_letter_code
_entity_poly.pdbx_strand_id
1 'polypeptide(L)'
;MMDIQRIKRTPITDLLSRLGHSPVKRSGREVWYRAPYREERTPSFRVNTEKNLWMDYGTGMGGDIFTLAGEFIHSKDFMEQARFIAEKSDLPLAVTDVPQTERRNNEQSFEDVEVLPLKHYALTGYLAERGIPAKTAAGHCCQLNYRVHGKPYFAVGFPNMAGGYEIRNKFFKGCVPPKDISLVKAPENRENTCSVFEGFMDYLSAMTLGMAKAEDCMVLNSVANIGKAVRHLAGYGRINCYLDNDDAGRRTLETLRKHFGDKVSDCSNIYKFHKDLNDYLREVNKRRNTFKVR
;
A
#
# COMPACT_ATOMS: atom_id res chain seq x y z
N MET A 1 -26.15 -0.82 -1.89
CA MET A 1 -24.67 -0.64 -1.67
C MET A 1 -24.37 -1.10 -0.26
N MET A 2 -23.35 -1.95 -0.05
CA MET A 2 -22.98 -2.37 1.31
C MET A 2 -22.54 -1.15 2.12
N ASP A 3 -23.05 -0.97 3.32
CA ASP A 3 -22.58 0.07 4.24
C ASP A 3 -21.26 -0.37 4.89
N ILE A 4 -20.16 -0.06 4.20
CA ILE A 4 -18.80 -0.42 4.64
C ILE A 4 -18.46 0.17 6.01
N GLN A 5 -18.99 1.35 6.33
CA GLN A 5 -18.75 1.98 7.63
C GLN A 5 -19.45 1.23 8.76
N ARG A 6 -20.66 0.77 8.52
CA ARG A 6 -21.39 -0.06 9.47
C ARG A 6 -20.71 -1.41 9.65
N ILE A 7 -20.27 -2.04 8.56
CA ILE A 7 -19.52 -3.29 8.60
C ILE A 7 -18.23 -3.11 9.41
N LYS A 8 -17.47 -2.03 9.18
CA LYS A 8 -16.24 -1.73 9.90
C LYS A 8 -16.43 -1.53 11.41
N ARG A 9 -17.61 -1.02 11.80
CA ARG A 9 -17.97 -0.80 13.22
C ARG A 9 -18.47 -2.04 13.91
N THR A 10 -18.74 -3.12 13.20
CA THR A 10 -19.14 -4.39 13.80
C THR A 10 -18.04 -4.84 14.76
N PRO A 11 -18.34 -5.09 16.04
CA PRO A 11 -17.34 -5.59 16.98
C PRO A 11 -16.80 -6.95 16.54
N ILE A 12 -15.49 -7.10 16.57
CA ILE A 12 -14.85 -8.40 16.25
C ILE A 12 -15.38 -9.49 17.19
N THR A 13 -15.66 -9.16 18.44
CA THR A 13 -16.24 -10.11 19.42
C THR A 13 -17.60 -10.62 18.99
N ASP A 14 -18.41 -9.78 18.35
CA ASP A 14 -19.75 -10.16 17.89
C ASP A 14 -19.67 -11.06 16.65
N LEU A 15 -18.76 -10.72 15.71
CA LEU A 15 -18.49 -11.59 14.56
C LEU A 15 -18.01 -12.97 15.03
N LEU A 16 -17.06 -13.03 15.96
CA LEU A 16 -16.55 -14.29 16.50
C LEU A 16 -17.63 -15.11 17.20
N SER A 17 -18.49 -14.45 17.99
CA SER A 17 -19.61 -15.12 18.66
C SER A 17 -20.59 -15.73 17.64
N ARG A 18 -20.93 -15.03 16.56
CA ARG A 18 -21.80 -15.52 15.48
C ARG A 18 -21.17 -16.66 14.67
N LEU A 19 -19.85 -16.69 14.61
CA LEU A 19 -19.09 -17.79 14.01
C LEU A 19 -18.88 -18.98 14.98
N GLY A 20 -19.45 -18.91 16.19
CA GLY A 20 -19.40 -20.00 17.18
C GLY A 20 -18.14 -20.00 18.08
N HIS A 21 -17.34 -18.93 18.05
CA HIS A 21 -16.14 -18.82 18.87
C HIS A 21 -16.44 -18.09 20.18
N SER A 22 -16.18 -18.78 21.32
CA SER A 22 -16.37 -18.23 22.65
C SER A 22 -15.04 -17.73 23.23
N PRO A 23 -15.04 -16.64 24.00
CA PRO A 23 -13.84 -16.15 24.67
C PRO A 23 -13.39 -17.11 25.77
N VAL A 24 -12.09 -17.27 25.93
CA VAL A 24 -11.48 -18.09 27.00
C VAL A 24 -11.18 -17.23 28.22
N LYS A 25 -10.81 -15.96 28.02
CA LYS A 25 -10.43 -15.03 29.09
C LYS A 25 -10.76 -13.59 28.70
N ARG A 26 -11.15 -12.78 29.67
CA ARG A 26 -11.29 -11.31 29.51
C ARG A 26 -10.48 -10.60 30.59
N SER A 27 -9.77 -9.54 30.19
CA SER A 27 -9.00 -8.70 31.10
C SER A 27 -9.11 -7.23 30.63
N GLY A 28 -9.99 -6.47 31.28
CA GLY A 28 -10.31 -5.11 30.87
C GLY A 28 -10.86 -5.06 29.43
N ARG A 29 -10.16 -4.31 28.56
CA ARG A 29 -10.47 -4.17 27.14
C ARG A 29 -9.95 -5.32 26.26
N GLU A 30 -9.21 -6.25 26.80
CA GLU A 30 -8.61 -7.37 26.08
C GLU A 30 -9.45 -8.65 26.28
N VAL A 31 -9.83 -9.27 25.17
CA VAL A 31 -10.58 -10.53 25.15
C VAL A 31 -9.74 -11.57 24.42
N TRP A 32 -9.53 -12.71 25.05
CA TRP A 32 -8.67 -13.76 24.55
C TRP A 32 -9.49 -14.96 24.08
N TYR A 33 -9.10 -15.50 22.91
CA TYR A 33 -9.69 -16.67 22.27
C TYR A 33 -8.62 -17.70 21.94
N ARG A 34 -9.01 -18.93 21.67
CA ARG A 34 -8.23 -19.79 20.79
C ARG A 34 -8.35 -19.26 19.37
N ALA A 35 -7.30 -19.41 18.55
CA ALA A 35 -7.33 -18.86 17.19
C ALA A 35 -8.53 -19.42 16.41
N PRO A 36 -9.40 -18.55 15.85
CA PRO A 36 -10.68 -18.98 15.30
C PRO A 36 -10.57 -19.64 13.91
N TYR A 37 -9.42 -19.54 13.26
CA TYR A 37 -9.16 -20.06 11.90
C TYR A 37 -8.12 -21.19 11.86
N ARG A 38 -7.68 -21.68 13.03
CA ARG A 38 -6.76 -22.82 13.16
C ARG A 38 -6.98 -23.57 14.47
N GLU A 39 -6.53 -24.80 14.54
CA GLU A 39 -6.56 -25.57 15.79
C GLU A 39 -5.41 -25.17 16.72
N GLU A 40 -5.71 -24.88 17.98
CA GLU A 40 -4.72 -24.66 19.03
C GLU A 40 -5.23 -25.07 20.41
N ARG A 41 -4.30 -25.40 21.30
CA ARG A 41 -4.62 -25.78 22.67
C ARG A 41 -4.56 -24.61 23.65
N THR A 42 -3.64 -23.68 23.42
CA THR A 42 -3.40 -22.51 24.28
C THR A 42 -3.95 -21.26 23.62
N PRO A 43 -4.78 -20.45 24.31
CA PRO A 43 -5.32 -19.22 23.72
C PRO A 43 -4.21 -18.24 23.37
N SER A 44 -4.09 -17.90 22.09
CA SER A 44 -3.09 -16.95 21.58
C SER A 44 -3.71 -15.81 20.77
N PHE A 45 -5.01 -15.87 20.49
CA PHE A 45 -5.71 -14.85 19.74
C PHE A 45 -6.34 -13.82 20.68
N ARG A 46 -5.97 -12.55 20.52
CA ARG A 46 -6.43 -11.45 21.37
C ARG A 46 -7.20 -10.41 20.56
N VAL A 47 -8.32 -9.95 21.09
CA VAL A 47 -9.11 -8.84 20.56
C VAL A 47 -9.08 -7.67 21.54
N ASN A 48 -8.71 -6.49 21.07
CA ASN A 48 -8.85 -5.24 21.80
C ASN A 48 -10.21 -4.62 21.43
N THR A 49 -11.14 -4.61 22.39
CA THR A 49 -12.54 -4.18 22.15
C THR A 49 -12.70 -2.68 21.98
N GLU A 50 -11.80 -1.86 22.50
CA GLU A 50 -11.84 -0.41 22.34
C GLU A 50 -11.37 0.01 20.95
N LYS A 51 -10.29 -0.61 20.45
CA LYS A 51 -9.72 -0.32 19.13
C LYS A 51 -10.38 -1.13 18.00
N ASN A 52 -11.15 -2.15 18.34
CA ASN A 52 -11.70 -3.16 17.42
C ASN A 52 -10.62 -3.77 16.51
N LEU A 53 -9.51 -4.20 17.13
CA LEU A 53 -8.36 -4.83 16.47
C LEU A 53 -8.06 -6.17 17.11
N TRP A 54 -7.52 -7.09 16.32
CA TRP A 54 -7.06 -8.39 16.78
C TRP A 54 -5.56 -8.62 16.57
N MET A 55 -5.00 -9.54 17.33
CA MET A 55 -3.63 -10.02 17.22
C MET A 55 -3.57 -11.49 17.58
N ASP A 56 -3.03 -12.31 16.70
CA ASP A 56 -2.69 -13.71 16.95
C ASP A 56 -1.20 -13.83 17.27
N TYR A 57 -0.88 -14.08 18.53
CA TYR A 57 0.51 -14.23 18.98
C TYR A 57 1.13 -15.56 18.53
N GLY A 58 0.34 -16.54 18.10
CA GLY A 58 0.84 -17.80 17.56
C GLY A 58 1.41 -17.66 16.16
N THR A 59 0.85 -16.76 15.35
CA THR A 59 1.29 -16.53 13.97
C THR A 59 1.99 -15.19 13.77
N GLY A 60 1.87 -14.25 14.72
CA GLY A 60 2.34 -12.88 14.60
C GLY A 60 1.46 -12.00 13.70
N MET A 61 0.31 -12.50 13.26
CA MET A 61 -0.64 -11.75 12.42
C MET A 61 -1.63 -10.95 13.25
N GLY A 62 -2.14 -9.86 12.67
CA GLY A 62 -3.13 -9.02 13.31
C GLY A 62 -3.75 -8.01 12.34
N GLY A 63 -4.83 -7.36 12.78
CA GLY A 63 -5.48 -6.36 11.95
C GLY A 63 -6.88 -5.98 12.45
N ASP A 64 -7.73 -5.55 11.53
CA ASP A 64 -9.11 -5.17 11.75
C ASP A 64 -10.10 -6.32 11.40
N ILE A 65 -11.40 -6.01 11.43
CA ILE A 65 -12.43 -7.01 11.14
C ILE A 65 -12.37 -7.54 9.71
N PHE A 66 -11.93 -6.75 8.73
CA PHE A 66 -11.81 -7.19 7.34
C PHE A 66 -10.66 -8.17 7.19
N THR A 67 -9.49 -7.86 7.77
CA THR A 67 -8.35 -8.78 7.75
C THR A 67 -8.69 -10.10 8.43
N LEU A 68 -9.46 -10.07 9.55
CA LEU A 68 -9.94 -11.28 10.19
C LEU A 68 -10.90 -12.09 9.29
N ALA A 69 -11.83 -11.41 8.63
CA ALA A 69 -12.72 -12.07 7.66
C ALA A 69 -11.93 -12.74 6.55
N GLY A 70 -10.86 -12.07 6.07
CA GLY A 70 -9.94 -12.62 5.07
C GLY A 70 -9.30 -13.96 5.48
N GLU A 71 -8.93 -14.11 6.76
CA GLU A 71 -8.40 -15.38 7.29
C GLU A 71 -9.46 -16.50 7.26
N PHE A 72 -10.73 -16.19 7.54
CA PHE A 72 -11.82 -17.17 7.48
C PHE A 72 -12.14 -17.65 6.07
N ILE A 73 -12.14 -16.75 5.08
CA ILE A 73 -12.53 -17.06 3.70
C ILE A 73 -11.32 -17.30 2.78
N HIS A 74 -10.09 -17.24 3.31
CA HIS A 74 -8.84 -17.34 2.55
C HIS A 74 -8.77 -16.37 1.36
N SER A 75 -9.30 -15.14 1.53
CA SER A 75 -9.36 -14.12 0.50
C SER A 75 -8.79 -12.79 0.98
N LYS A 76 -8.03 -12.12 0.11
CA LYS A 76 -7.55 -10.74 0.30
C LYS A 76 -8.43 -9.71 -0.41
N ASP A 77 -9.50 -10.14 -1.07
CA ASP A 77 -10.43 -9.23 -1.71
C ASP A 77 -11.32 -8.54 -0.67
N PHE A 78 -11.24 -7.21 -0.65
CA PHE A 78 -11.95 -6.39 0.32
C PHE A 78 -13.48 -6.54 0.21
N MET A 79 -14.02 -6.71 -1.00
CA MET A 79 -15.46 -6.82 -1.19
C MET A 79 -15.99 -8.19 -0.75
N GLU A 80 -15.20 -9.26 -0.93
CA GLU A 80 -15.51 -10.59 -0.40
C GLU A 80 -15.50 -10.60 1.12
N GLN A 81 -14.48 -9.99 1.74
CA GLN A 81 -14.39 -9.81 3.19
C GLN A 81 -15.58 -9.03 3.74
N ALA A 82 -15.94 -7.91 3.09
CA ALA A 82 -17.08 -7.08 3.49
C ALA A 82 -18.40 -7.84 3.37
N ARG A 83 -18.58 -8.62 2.30
CA ARG A 83 -19.79 -9.44 2.09
C ARG A 83 -19.91 -10.52 3.16
N PHE A 84 -18.81 -11.22 3.47
CA PHE A 84 -18.77 -12.23 4.51
C PHE A 84 -19.17 -11.66 5.88
N ILE A 85 -18.63 -10.49 6.28
CA ILE A 85 -18.98 -9.84 7.54
C ILE A 85 -20.46 -9.45 7.53
N ALA A 86 -20.97 -8.85 6.44
CA ALA A 86 -22.35 -8.44 6.34
C ALA A 86 -23.32 -9.62 6.48
N GLU A 87 -23.05 -10.74 5.80
CA GLU A 87 -23.83 -11.96 5.88
C GLU A 87 -23.85 -12.56 7.30
N LYS A 88 -22.68 -12.64 7.93
CA LYS A 88 -22.56 -13.20 9.29
C LYS A 88 -23.07 -12.27 10.37
N SER A 89 -23.19 -10.97 10.08
CA SER A 89 -23.67 -9.96 11.03
C SER A 89 -25.17 -9.59 10.85
N ASP A 90 -25.91 -10.29 9.98
CA ASP A 90 -27.30 -10.00 9.61
C ASP A 90 -27.50 -8.54 9.17
N LEU A 91 -26.50 -7.95 8.54
CA LEU A 91 -26.58 -6.60 8.01
C LEU A 91 -27.28 -6.64 6.64
N PRO A 92 -28.23 -5.73 6.36
CA PRO A 92 -28.93 -5.73 5.09
C PRO A 92 -27.96 -5.48 3.93
N LEU A 93 -27.99 -6.36 2.94
CA LEU A 93 -27.28 -6.24 1.68
C LEU A 93 -27.98 -5.29 0.68
N ALA A 94 -29.05 -4.63 1.10
CA ALA A 94 -29.91 -3.84 0.22
C ALA A 94 -29.23 -2.56 -0.27
N VAL A 95 -29.39 -2.34 -1.57
CA VAL A 95 -29.03 -1.10 -2.27
C VAL A 95 -30.08 -0.04 -1.89
N THR A 96 -29.72 0.93 -1.08
CA THR A 96 -30.47 2.19 -0.97
C THR A 96 -29.55 3.30 -1.45
N ASP A 97 -30.02 4.03 -2.46
CA ASP A 97 -29.42 5.30 -2.84
C ASP A 97 -29.47 6.22 -1.61
N VAL A 98 -28.32 6.45 -1.04
CA VAL A 98 -28.13 7.48 -0.03
C VAL A 98 -27.45 8.65 -0.72
N PRO A 99 -27.99 9.89 -0.61
CA PRO A 99 -27.35 11.08 -1.14
C PRO A 99 -25.90 11.15 -0.66
N GLN A 100 -25.04 11.68 -1.52
CA GLN A 100 -23.66 12.01 -1.18
C GLN A 100 -23.63 13.05 -0.04
N THR A 101 -23.87 12.59 1.18
CA THR A 101 -23.55 13.34 2.37
C THR A 101 -22.24 12.81 2.92
N GLU A 102 -21.21 13.62 2.69
CA GLU A 102 -19.96 13.65 3.42
C GLU A 102 -19.40 12.26 3.78
N ARG A 103 -18.56 11.75 2.89
CA ARG A 103 -17.46 10.87 3.29
C ARG A 103 -16.72 11.61 4.39
N ARG A 104 -17.12 11.42 5.64
CA ARG A 104 -16.18 11.62 6.75
C ARG A 104 -15.09 10.59 6.56
N ASN A 105 -14.15 10.99 5.73
CA ASN A 105 -12.84 10.39 5.68
C ASN A 105 -12.38 10.35 7.14
N ASN A 106 -12.08 9.15 7.64
CA ASN A 106 -11.02 9.00 8.62
C ASN A 106 -9.68 9.21 7.86
N GLU A 107 -9.65 10.26 7.03
CA GLU A 107 -8.40 10.84 6.55
C GLU A 107 -7.70 11.28 7.82
N GLN A 108 -6.55 10.71 8.05
CA GLN A 108 -5.62 11.30 8.98
C GLN A 108 -5.57 12.77 8.59
N SER A 109 -6.15 13.62 9.41
CA SER A 109 -6.12 15.06 9.18
C SER A 109 -4.66 15.47 9.27
N PHE A 110 -4.04 15.66 8.11
CA PHE A 110 -2.70 16.21 8.02
C PHE A 110 -2.80 17.71 8.23
N GLU A 111 -2.28 18.16 9.37
CA GLU A 111 -2.28 19.54 9.79
C GLU A 111 -0.87 20.11 9.57
N ASP A 112 -0.76 21.41 9.30
CA ASP A 112 0.51 22.15 9.21
C ASP A 112 1.55 21.46 8.28
N VAL A 113 1.11 21.06 7.07
CA VAL A 113 1.99 20.37 6.12
C VAL A 113 3.01 21.36 5.55
N GLU A 114 4.27 21.15 5.86
CA GLU A 114 5.40 21.93 5.39
C GLU A 114 6.26 21.10 4.43
N VAL A 115 6.57 21.65 3.26
CA VAL A 115 7.39 21.00 2.23
C VAL A 115 8.81 21.57 2.30
N LEU A 116 9.78 20.73 2.57
CA LEU A 116 11.19 21.09 2.76
C LEU A 116 12.12 20.28 1.85
N PRO A 117 13.32 20.76 1.56
CA PRO A 117 14.35 19.94 0.95
C PRO A 117 14.64 18.68 1.78
N LEU A 118 14.81 17.54 1.13
CA LEU A 118 15.06 16.24 1.77
C LEU A 118 16.46 16.19 2.40
N LYS A 119 16.59 16.58 3.64
CA LYS A 119 17.87 16.68 4.37
C LYS A 119 17.90 15.97 5.73
N HIS A 120 16.72 15.61 6.29
CA HIS A 120 16.63 15.00 7.60
C HIS A 120 17.36 13.65 7.64
N TYR A 121 18.31 13.49 8.57
CA TYR A 121 19.19 12.32 8.65
C TYR A 121 18.45 10.99 8.80
N ALA A 122 17.32 10.94 9.54
CA ALA A 122 16.54 9.73 9.69
C ALA A 122 15.84 9.32 8.39
N LEU A 123 15.46 10.28 7.52
CA LEU A 123 14.87 10.00 6.22
C LEU A 123 15.92 9.55 5.20
N THR A 124 17.08 10.22 5.16
CA THR A 124 18.19 9.81 4.30
C THR A 124 18.77 8.46 4.73
N GLY A 125 18.81 8.19 6.05
CA GLY A 125 19.18 6.88 6.60
C GLY A 125 18.19 5.79 6.20
N TYR A 126 16.88 6.05 6.28
CA TYR A 126 15.86 5.13 5.81
C TYR A 126 15.99 4.82 4.31
N LEU A 127 16.24 5.83 3.48
CA LEU A 127 16.48 5.62 2.04
C LEU A 127 17.75 4.80 1.79
N ALA A 128 18.81 5.04 2.55
CA ALA A 128 20.03 4.25 2.47
C ALA A 128 19.80 2.77 2.87
N GLU A 129 19.00 2.50 3.92
CA GLU A 129 18.57 1.14 4.29
C GLU A 129 17.79 0.45 3.15
N ARG A 130 17.09 1.24 2.32
CA ARG A 130 16.37 0.80 1.11
C ARG A 130 17.27 0.74 -0.13
N GLY A 131 18.56 1.03 -0.01
CA GLY A 131 19.53 1.02 -1.08
C GLY A 131 19.46 2.22 -2.03
N ILE A 132 18.73 3.26 -1.68
CA ILE A 132 18.49 4.46 -2.50
C ILE A 132 19.43 5.58 -2.01
N PRO A 133 20.34 6.09 -2.88
CA PRO A 133 21.17 7.23 -2.52
C PRO A 133 20.36 8.51 -2.28
N ALA A 134 20.72 9.26 -1.25
CA ALA A 134 20.04 10.53 -0.94
C ALA A 134 20.02 11.49 -2.14
N LYS A 135 21.09 11.53 -2.94
CA LYS A 135 21.16 12.35 -4.17
C LYS A 135 20.10 11.96 -5.20
N THR A 136 19.86 10.66 -5.40
CA THR A 136 18.81 10.17 -6.30
C THR A 136 17.42 10.58 -5.78
N ALA A 137 17.17 10.35 -4.49
CA ALA A 137 15.88 10.70 -3.89
C ALA A 137 15.62 12.21 -3.90
N ALA A 138 16.61 13.04 -3.59
CA ALA A 138 16.47 14.50 -3.53
C ALA A 138 16.10 15.15 -4.87
N GLY A 139 16.36 14.49 -6.00
CA GLY A 139 15.92 14.94 -7.32
C GLY A 139 14.44 14.74 -7.60
N HIS A 140 13.74 13.92 -6.79
CA HIS A 140 12.36 13.50 -7.04
C HIS A 140 11.45 13.62 -5.82
N CYS A 141 12.03 13.72 -4.63
CA CYS A 141 11.32 13.72 -3.35
C CYS A 141 11.64 14.98 -2.54
N CYS A 142 10.72 15.30 -1.64
CA CYS A 142 10.90 16.30 -0.61
C CYS A 142 10.83 15.66 0.79
N GLN A 143 11.11 16.45 1.81
CA GLN A 143 10.75 16.16 3.18
C GLN A 143 9.41 16.83 3.46
N LEU A 144 8.48 16.11 4.04
CA LEU A 144 7.26 16.69 4.61
C LEU A 144 7.33 16.64 6.12
N ASN A 145 7.15 17.79 6.75
CA ASN A 145 6.79 17.89 8.16
C ASN A 145 5.28 18.10 8.24
N TYR A 146 4.61 17.43 9.14
CA TYR A 146 3.16 17.55 9.31
C TYR A 146 2.74 17.18 10.72
N ARG A 147 1.50 17.51 11.09
CA ARG A 147 0.90 17.05 12.35
C ARG A 147 -0.26 16.11 12.06
N VAL A 148 -0.50 15.20 12.99
CA VAL A 148 -1.68 14.33 13.04
C VAL A 148 -2.17 14.33 14.48
N HIS A 149 -3.39 14.81 14.71
CA HIS A 149 -3.94 15.01 16.06
C HIS A 149 -2.97 15.81 16.96
N GLY A 150 -2.44 16.90 16.41
CA GLY A 150 -1.51 17.81 17.09
C GLY A 150 -0.08 17.27 17.31
N LYS A 151 0.20 15.99 17.01
CA LYS A 151 1.54 15.39 17.15
C LYS A 151 2.37 15.58 15.87
N PRO A 152 3.65 16.01 16.00
CA PRO A 152 4.51 16.23 14.86
C PRO A 152 5.05 14.92 14.27
N TYR A 153 5.12 14.86 12.95
CA TYR A 153 5.69 13.77 12.17
C TYR A 153 6.49 14.32 11.00
N PHE A 154 7.32 13.46 10.41
CA PHE A 154 8.01 13.76 9.17
C PHE A 154 8.16 12.51 8.30
N ALA A 155 8.19 12.71 6.99
CA ALA A 155 8.31 11.63 6.01
C ALA A 155 9.01 12.09 4.72
N VAL A 156 9.48 11.13 3.94
CA VAL A 156 9.81 11.34 2.52
C VAL A 156 8.50 11.53 1.78
N GLY A 157 8.36 12.65 1.07
CA GLY A 157 7.21 12.98 0.23
C GLY A 157 7.55 12.83 -1.25
N PHE A 158 6.69 12.16 -2.00
CA PHE A 158 6.76 12.04 -3.45
C PHE A 158 5.51 12.69 -4.05
N PRO A 159 5.65 13.76 -4.86
CA PRO A 159 4.50 14.53 -5.34
C PRO A 159 3.66 13.73 -6.33
N ASN A 160 2.35 13.93 -6.31
CA ASN A 160 1.43 13.37 -7.29
C ASN A 160 0.84 14.46 -8.21
N MET A 161 0.10 14.05 -9.23
CA MET A 161 -0.45 14.97 -10.25
C MET A 161 -1.55 15.88 -9.72
N ALA A 162 -2.21 15.54 -8.62
CA ALA A 162 -3.28 16.34 -8.02
C ALA A 162 -2.78 17.32 -6.95
N GLY A 163 -1.46 17.44 -6.74
CA GLY A 163 -0.86 18.34 -5.74
C GLY A 163 -0.76 17.75 -4.34
N GLY A 164 -1.11 16.48 -4.17
CA GLY A 164 -0.85 15.72 -2.95
C GLY A 164 0.51 15.03 -2.97
N TYR A 165 0.80 14.27 -1.92
CA TYR A 165 2.08 13.56 -1.77
C TYR A 165 1.86 12.14 -1.28
N GLU A 166 2.49 11.17 -1.94
CA GLU A 166 2.72 9.87 -1.30
C GLU A 166 3.83 10.02 -0.28
N ILE A 167 3.62 9.51 0.93
CA ILE A 167 4.57 9.68 2.02
C ILE A 167 5.05 8.35 2.57
N ARG A 168 6.32 8.30 2.94
CA ARG A 168 6.93 7.12 3.54
C ARG A 168 8.05 7.47 4.50
N ASN A 169 8.09 6.75 5.62
CA ASN A 169 9.24 6.66 6.50
C ASN A 169 9.40 5.20 6.95
N LYS A 170 10.29 4.93 7.91
CA LYS A 170 10.57 3.58 8.41
C LYS A 170 9.33 2.89 9.00
N PHE A 171 8.38 3.65 9.53
CA PHE A 171 7.25 3.16 10.32
C PHE A 171 5.88 3.36 9.66
N PHE A 172 5.82 4.16 8.62
CA PHE A 172 4.55 4.59 8.04
C PHE A 172 4.60 4.72 6.51
N LYS A 173 3.50 4.32 5.86
CA LYS A 173 3.18 4.57 4.45
C LYS A 173 1.80 5.20 4.40
N GLY A 174 1.65 6.30 3.67
CA GLY A 174 0.38 7.01 3.54
C GLY A 174 0.38 7.99 2.38
N CYS A 175 -0.64 8.84 2.35
CA CYS A 175 -0.78 9.89 1.36
C CYS A 175 -1.29 11.16 2.04
N VAL A 176 -0.61 12.27 1.84
CA VAL A 176 -1.16 13.62 2.11
C VAL A 176 -2.06 13.95 0.91
N PRO A 177 -3.36 14.13 1.13
CA PRO A 177 -4.32 14.29 0.03
C PRO A 177 -4.07 15.57 -0.81
N PRO A 178 -4.61 15.58 -2.02
CA PRO A 178 -5.42 14.57 -2.69
C PRO A 178 -4.60 13.40 -3.22
N LYS A 179 -5.20 12.19 -3.29
CA LYS A 179 -4.54 10.97 -3.79
C LYS A 179 -4.64 10.88 -5.31
N ASP A 180 -3.49 10.69 -5.96
CA ASP A 180 -3.42 10.53 -7.41
C ASP A 180 -2.21 9.70 -7.85
N ILE A 181 -2.10 9.44 -9.16
CA ILE A 181 -0.88 8.96 -9.81
C ILE A 181 0.19 10.06 -9.79
N SER A 182 1.45 9.65 -9.96
CA SER A 182 2.56 10.60 -10.20
C SER A 182 3.10 10.38 -11.60
N LEU A 183 3.47 11.47 -12.29
CA LEU A 183 4.09 11.43 -13.61
C LEU A 183 5.37 12.27 -13.59
N VAL A 184 6.49 11.61 -13.80
CA VAL A 184 7.80 12.24 -13.94
C VAL A 184 8.19 12.22 -15.41
N LYS A 185 8.30 13.42 -16.01
CA LYS A 185 8.69 13.56 -17.40
C LYS A 185 10.21 13.48 -17.56
N ALA A 186 10.69 12.72 -18.54
CA ALA A 186 12.07 12.79 -18.96
C ALA A 186 12.34 14.09 -19.72
N PRO A 187 13.55 14.66 -19.62
CA PRO A 187 13.91 15.86 -20.43
C PRO A 187 13.76 15.63 -21.93
N GLU A 188 14.09 14.44 -22.40
CA GLU A 188 13.88 13.99 -23.77
C GLU A 188 13.38 12.56 -23.77
N ASN A 189 12.15 12.35 -24.22
CA ASN A 189 11.55 11.01 -24.39
C ASN A 189 11.38 10.72 -25.90
N ARG A 190 12.50 10.43 -26.58
CA ARG A 190 12.55 10.22 -28.04
C ARG A 190 11.78 9.00 -28.50
N GLU A 191 11.70 7.96 -27.65
CA GLU A 191 11.04 6.70 -28.00
C GLU A 191 9.54 6.70 -27.64
N ASN A 192 9.02 7.79 -27.13
CA ASN A 192 7.63 7.89 -26.65
C ASN A 192 7.26 6.72 -25.73
N THR A 193 8.15 6.42 -24.77
CA THR A 193 8.03 5.30 -23.83
C THR A 193 7.65 5.80 -22.45
N CYS A 194 6.78 5.05 -21.75
CA CYS A 194 6.47 5.28 -20.35
C CYS A 194 6.76 4.04 -19.51
N SER A 195 7.58 4.20 -18.48
CA SER A 195 7.81 3.17 -17.46
C SER A 195 6.83 3.31 -16.32
N VAL A 196 6.10 2.23 -15.98
CA VAL A 196 5.05 2.21 -14.96
C VAL A 196 5.52 1.44 -13.74
N PHE A 197 5.38 2.07 -12.56
CA PHE A 197 5.75 1.51 -11.25
C PHE A 197 4.54 1.47 -10.33
N GLU A 198 4.49 0.50 -9.42
CA GLU A 198 3.41 0.45 -8.43
C GLU A 198 3.60 1.50 -7.34
N GLY A 199 4.83 1.67 -6.83
CA GLY A 199 5.19 2.61 -5.79
C GLY A 199 6.43 3.44 -6.11
N PHE A 200 6.56 4.61 -5.46
CA PHE A 200 7.70 5.50 -5.72
C PHE A 200 9.05 4.93 -5.22
N MET A 201 9.05 3.96 -4.30
CA MET A 201 10.28 3.29 -3.89
C MET A 201 10.86 2.45 -5.04
N ASP A 202 10.01 1.82 -5.85
CA ASP A 202 10.41 1.04 -7.02
C ASP A 202 10.90 1.96 -8.14
N TYR A 203 10.20 3.09 -8.34
CA TYR A 203 10.66 4.15 -9.23
C TYR A 203 12.07 4.64 -8.83
N LEU A 204 12.30 4.99 -7.56
CA LEU A 204 13.63 5.43 -7.09
C LEU A 204 14.68 4.31 -7.21
N SER A 205 14.26 3.06 -7.10
CA SER A 205 15.16 1.90 -7.31
C SER A 205 15.56 1.78 -8.78
N ALA A 206 14.62 1.95 -9.70
CA ALA A 206 14.90 1.99 -11.13
C ALA A 206 15.89 3.11 -11.49
N MET A 207 15.67 4.31 -10.95
CA MET A 207 16.58 5.44 -11.14
C MET A 207 17.97 5.17 -10.58
N THR A 208 18.08 4.50 -9.43
CA THR A 208 19.35 4.10 -8.80
C THR A 208 20.09 3.05 -9.63
N LEU A 209 19.37 2.10 -10.22
CA LEU A 209 19.92 1.06 -11.10
C LEU A 209 20.26 1.60 -12.51
N GLY A 210 19.87 2.82 -12.84
CA GLY A 210 20.09 3.41 -14.15
C GLY A 210 19.07 3.01 -15.20
N MET A 211 17.97 2.41 -14.79
CA MET A 211 16.84 2.07 -15.65
C MET A 211 15.97 3.30 -15.89
N ALA A 212 15.21 3.32 -16.99
CA ALA A 212 14.17 4.31 -17.30
C ALA A 212 14.61 5.79 -17.26
N LYS A 213 15.90 6.09 -17.43
CA LYS A 213 16.43 7.47 -17.34
C LYS A 213 16.00 8.39 -18.48
N ALA A 214 15.71 7.82 -19.65
CA ALA A 214 15.31 8.55 -20.86
C ALA A 214 13.82 8.36 -21.19
N GLU A 215 13.05 7.85 -20.24
CA GLU A 215 11.63 7.53 -20.38
C GLU A 215 10.79 8.34 -19.40
N ASP A 216 9.57 8.67 -19.79
CA ASP A 216 8.62 9.17 -18.82
C ASP A 216 8.30 8.06 -17.80
N CYS A 217 8.14 8.42 -16.56
CA CYS A 217 7.88 7.46 -15.50
C CYS A 217 6.56 7.76 -14.80
N MET A 218 5.67 6.78 -14.76
CA MET A 218 4.40 6.87 -14.06
C MET A 218 4.43 5.98 -12.81
N VAL A 219 4.04 6.54 -11.68
CA VAL A 219 3.87 5.79 -10.44
C VAL A 219 2.39 5.76 -10.11
N LEU A 220 1.84 4.55 -9.97
CA LEU A 220 0.41 4.34 -9.69
C LEU A 220 0.03 4.80 -8.27
N ASN A 221 0.98 4.73 -7.33
CA ASN A 221 0.78 5.03 -5.91
C ASN A 221 -0.25 4.12 -5.20
N SER A 222 -1.15 3.53 -5.98
CA SER A 222 -2.12 2.50 -5.57
C SER A 222 -2.68 1.84 -6.83
N VAL A 223 -2.89 0.54 -6.78
CA VAL A 223 -3.56 -0.20 -7.87
C VAL A 223 -4.97 0.34 -8.18
N ALA A 224 -5.63 0.98 -7.20
CA ALA A 224 -6.92 1.64 -7.41
C ALA A 224 -6.87 2.81 -8.41
N ASN A 225 -5.69 3.36 -8.67
CA ASN A 225 -5.50 4.47 -9.61
C ASN A 225 -5.32 4.02 -11.07
N ILE A 226 -5.42 2.71 -11.37
CA ILE A 226 -5.19 2.17 -12.71
C ILE A 226 -6.08 2.83 -13.77
N GLY A 227 -7.33 3.15 -13.45
CA GLY A 227 -8.24 3.84 -14.36
C GLY A 227 -7.78 5.26 -14.74
N LYS A 228 -7.07 5.95 -13.83
CA LYS A 228 -6.44 7.24 -14.12
C LYS A 228 -5.20 7.04 -14.99
N ALA A 229 -4.37 6.05 -14.66
CA ALA A 229 -3.17 5.72 -15.40
C ALA A 229 -3.46 5.40 -16.87
N VAL A 230 -4.49 4.58 -17.15
CA VAL A 230 -4.92 4.23 -18.52
C VAL A 230 -5.15 5.48 -19.38
N ARG A 231 -5.82 6.50 -18.86
CA ARG A 231 -6.08 7.73 -19.61
C ARG A 231 -4.80 8.48 -20.01
N HIS A 232 -3.80 8.50 -19.11
CA HIS A 232 -2.52 9.19 -19.38
C HIS A 232 -1.58 8.35 -20.23
N LEU A 233 -1.69 7.01 -20.20
CA LEU A 233 -0.86 6.09 -20.97
C LEU A 233 -1.27 6.00 -22.45
N ALA A 234 -2.47 6.43 -22.82
CA ALA A 234 -3.01 6.28 -24.17
C ALA A 234 -2.12 6.90 -25.27
N GLY A 235 -1.38 7.97 -24.95
CA GLY A 235 -0.49 8.66 -25.90
C GLY A 235 0.87 8.01 -26.12
N TYR A 236 1.27 7.00 -25.31
CA TYR A 236 2.59 6.39 -25.43
C TYR A 236 2.63 5.26 -26.46
N GLY A 237 3.77 5.15 -27.14
CA GLY A 237 4.05 4.08 -28.09
C GLY A 237 4.47 2.77 -27.44
N ARG A 238 5.15 2.87 -26.27
CA ARG A 238 5.61 1.72 -25.48
C ARG A 238 5.35 1.97 -24.00
N ILE A 239 4.97 0.92 -23.27
CA ILE A 239 4.68 0.95 -21.83
C ILE A 239 5.45 -0.19 -21.17
N ASN A 240 6.50 0.14 -20.40
CA ASN A 240 7.32 -0.80 -19.67
C ASN A 240 6.80 -0.93 -18.23
N CYS A 241 6.33 -2.11 -17.82
CA CYS A 241 5.71 -2.32 -16.52
C CYS A 241 6.68 -2.96 -15.52
N TYR A 242 7.00 -2.23 -14.45
CA TYR A 242 7.79 -2.66 -13.31
C TYR A 242 6.87 -2.78 -12.09
N LEU A 243 6.02 -3.81 -12.09
CA LEU A 243 4.99 -4.04 -11.07
C LEU A 243 5.44 -5.11 -10.07
N ASP A 244 4.82 -5.15 -8.89
CA ASP A 244 5.12 -6.13 -7.85
C ASP A 244 4.84 -7.57 -8.36
N ASN A 245 5.65 -8.52 -7.93
CA ASN A 245 5.49 -9.95 -8.24
C ASN A 245 4.43 -10.62 -7.36
N ASP A 246 3.29 -9.96 -7.18
CA ASP A 246 2.14 -10.47 -6.45
C ASP A 246 0.86 -10.43 -7.30
N ASP A 247 -0.27 -10.87 -6.72
CA ASP A 247 -1.55 -10.94 -7.45
C ASP A 247 -2.07 -9.56 -7.86
N ALA A 248 -1.78 -8.51 -7.12
CA ALA A 248 -2.21 -7.16 -7.44
C ALA A 248 -1.43 -6.62 -8.66
N GLY A 249 -0.11 -6.81 -8.68
CA GLY A 249 0.75 -6.45 -9.81
C GLY A 249 0.36 -7.22 -11.08
N ARG A 250 0.09 -8.54 -10.97
CA ARG A 250 -0.38 -9.36 -12.11
C ARG A 250 -1.70 -8.86 -12.69
N ARG A 251 -2.71 -8.59 -11.85
CA ARG A 251 -4.00 -8.03 -12.29
C ARG A 251 -3.85 -6.65 -12.94
N THR A 252 -2.95 -5.83 -12.41
CA THR A 252 -2.64 -4.52 -12.98
C THR A 252 -2.02 -4.66 -14.36
N LEU A 253 -1.07 -5.57 -14.55
CA LEU A 253 -0.46 -5.87 -15.86
C LEU A 253 -1.49 -6.35 -16.86
N GLU A 254 -2.38 -7.29 -16.47
CA GLU A 254 -3.47 -7.77 -17.33
C GLU A 254 -4.41 -6.65 -17.74
N THR A 255 -4.73 -5.73 -16.82
CA THR A 255 -5.57 -4.58 -17.14
C THR A 255 -4.91 -3.68 -18.17
N LEU A 256 -3.62 -3.41 -18.04
CA LEU A 256 -2.87 -2.61 -19.01
C LEU A 256 -2.79 -3.31 -20.37
N ARG A 257 -2.55 -4.62 -20.40
CA ARG A 257 -2.54 -5.42 -21.64
C ARG A 257 -3.91 -5.43 -22.37
N LYS A 258 -5.01 -5.47 -21.62
CA LYS A 258 -6.36 -5.36 -22.20
C LYS A 258 -6.60 -4.02 -22.90
N HIS A 259 -5.99 -2.93 -22.42
CA HIS A 259 -6.17 -1.60 -23.00
C HIS A 259 -5.17 -1.28 -24.12
N PHE A 260 -3.94 -1.78 -24.04
CA PHE A 260 -2.84 -1.33 -24.88
C PHE A 260 -2.16 -2.45 -25.70
N GLY A 261 -2.54 -3.70 -25.48
CA GLY A 261 -2.04 -4.85 -26.28
C GLY A 261 -0.52 -4.96 -26.26
N ASP A 262 0.06 -5.09 -27.44
CA ASP A 262 1.50 -5.30 -27.64
C ASP A 262 2.40 -4.14 -27.25
N LYS A 263 1.82 -2.97 -26.96
CA LYS A 263 2.58 -1.83 -26.42
C LYS A 263 3.09 -2.09 -25.00
N VAL A 264 2.52 -3.08 -24.27
CA VAL A 264 2.83 -3.38 -22.87
C VAL A 264 3.89 -4.45 -22.75
N SER A 265 5.02 -4.10 -22.20
CA SER A 265 6.12 -5.01 -21.86
C SER A 265 6.17 -5.26 -20.36
N ASP A 266 6.23 -6.52 -19.94
CA ASP A 266 6.44 -6.92 -18.56
C ASP A 266 7.93 -6.95 -18.24
N CYS A 267 8.38 -6.03 -17.39
CA CYS A 267 9.76 -5.92 -16.95
C CYS A 267 10.01 -6.59 -15.59
N SER A 268 9.00 -7.18 -14.94
CA SER A 268 9.12 -7.84 -13.64
C SER A 268 10.06 -9.04 -13.65
N ASN A 269 10.31 -9.64 -14.82
CA ASN A 269 11.27 -10.72 -15.00
C ASN A 269 12.71 -10.36 -14.58
N ILE A 270 13.07 -9.07 -14.58
CA ILE A 270 14.38 -8.58 -14.13
C ILE A 270 14.59 -8.91 -12.64
N TYR A 271 13.52 -8.91 -11.87
CA TYR A 271 13.52 -9.18 -10.42
C TYR A 271 12.58 -10.33 -10.03
N LYS A 272 12.45 -11.35 -10.89
CA LYS A 272 11.50 -12.47 -10.73
C LYS A 272 11.60 -13.24 -9.40
N PHE A 273 12.76 -13.19 -8.72
CA PHE A 273 12.97 -13.84 -7.43
C PHE A 273 12.75 -12.91 -6.23
N HIS A 274 12.31 -11.68 -6.46
CA HIS A 274 12.05 -10.67 -5.45
C HIS A 274 10.61 -10.22 -5.54
N LYS A 275 10.08 -9.73 -4.42
CA LYS A 275 8.71 -9.23 -4.39
C LYS A 275 8.56 -8.00 -5.30
N ASP A 276 9.49 -7.08 -5.21
CA ASP A 276 9.47 -5.79 -5.91
C ASP A 276 10.88 -5.39 -6.36
N LEU A 277 10.97 -4.32 -7.15
CA LEU A 277 12.24 -3.82 -7.68
C LEU A 277 13.14 -3.25 -6.58
N ASN A 278 12.59 -2.74 -5.48
CA ASN A 278 13.38 -2.25 -4.37
C ASN A 278 14.05 -3.37 -3.58
N ASP A 279 13.39 -4.52 -3.39
CA ASP A 279 14.03 -5.69 -2.77
C ASP A 279 15.16 -6.23 -3.63
N TYR A 280 15.03 -6.22 -4.97
CA TYR A 280 16.11 -6.55 -5.89
C TYR A 280 17.29 -5.58 -5.76
N LEU A 281 17.06 -4.27 -5.74
CA LEU A 281 18.11 -3.27 -5.54
C LEU A 281 18.90 -3.51 -4.25
N ARG A 282 18.21 -3.82 -3.16
CA ARG A 282 18.83 -4.11 -1.86
C ARG A 282 19.76 -5.32 -1.94
N GLU A 283 19.37 -6.35 -2.67
CA GLU A 283 20.22 -7.53 -2.86
C GLU A 283 21.43 -7.21 -3.72
N VAL A 284 21.26 -6.50 -4.83
CA VAL A 284 22.36 -6.04 -5.68
C VAL A 284 23.41 -5.27 -4.87
N ASN A 285 22.95 -4.37 -4.00
CA ASN A 285 23.83 -3.57 -3.15
C ASN A 285 24.58 -4.43 -2.10
N LYS A 286 23.91 -5.43 -1.51
CA LYS A 286 24.58 -6.37 -0.60
C LYS A 286 25.70 -7.13 -1.31
N ARG A 287 25.44 -7.66 -2.49
CA ARG A 287 26.47 -8.39 -3.29
C ARG A 287 27.64 -7.49 -3.62
N ARG A 288 27.40 -6.25 -4.08
CA ARG A 288 28.47 -5.27 -4.39
C ARG A 288 29.37 -4.96 -3.18
N ASN A 289 28.79 -4.86 -1.98
CA ASN A 289 29.54 -4.59 -0.76
C ASN A 289 30.36 -5.81 -0.32
N THR A 290 29.88 -7.03 -0.53
CA THR A 290 30.65 -8.25 -0.22
C THR A 290 31.90 -8.41 -1.10
N PHE A 291 31.86 -7.96 -2.36
CA PHE A 291 33.03 -7.99 -3.27
C PHE A 291 34.04 -6.86 -3.01
N LYS A 292 33.67 -5.78 -2.32
CA LYS A 292 34.59 -4.69 -1.97
C LYS A 292 35.41 -4.96 -0.70
N VAL A 293 35.04 -5.95 0.08
CA VAL A 293 35.70 -6.32 1.36
C VAL A 293 36.71 -7.48 1.17
N ARG A 294 36.82 -8.03 -0.03
CA ARG A 294 37.86 -8.96 -0.47
C ARG A 294 38.90 -8.25 -1.32
#